data_edbc5f3fa728aae515fb81402e8412e2
#
_entry.id   edbc5f3fa728aae515fb81402e8412e2
#
_cell.length_a   1.000
_cell.length_b   1.000
_cell.length_c   1.000
_cell.angle_alpha   90.00
_cell.angle_beta   90.00
_cell.angle_gamma   90.00
#
_symmetry.space_group_name_H-M   'P 1'
#
loop_
_entity.id
_entity.type
_entity.pdbx_description
1 polymer ?
#
loop_
_entity_poly.entity_id
_entity_poly.type
_entity_poly.pdbx_seq_one_letter_code
_entity_poly.pdbx_strand_id
1 'polypeptide(L)'
;WELLFRDAPQYNYHFKRSQIASAFDRPLHKKLIASHAFERLREISFLGAIDYLFHPNGRPANIRHSRYDHTIGVALLSQQYCRLMDLSEADRDLLGAAALLHDIGHGPFSHTLEPEFARRFNLNHHQLTEKIITGEVQLDLSVNHLLVKHGVDPDEVIALLSKKSTHPHASLLSGPVNIDTLEGISRTKTYVHPNYVHCHPRLLLEAAVKLDEDALK
;
A
#
# COMPACT_ATOMS: atom_id res chain seq x y z
N TRP A 1 21.54 -7.24 -15.87
CA TRP A 1 20.96 -6.14 -15.10
C TRP A 1 20.57 -4.97 -15.99
N GLU A 2 21.43 -4.47 -16.90
CA GLU A 2 21.09 -3.37 -17.82
C GLU A 2 19.93 -3.70 -18.77
N LEU A 3 19.79 -4.93 -19.23
CA LEU A 3 18.71 -5.38 -20.13
C LEU A 3 17.34 -5.42 -19.44
N LEU A 4 17.27 -5.63 -18.13
CA LEU A 4 16.02 -5.64 -17.35
C LEU A 4 15.44 -4.25 -17.12
N PHE A 5 16.23 -3.19 -17.31
CA PHE A 5 15.85 -1.84 -16.94
C PHE A 5 15.76 -0.85 -18.11
N ARG A 6 16.31 -1.19 -19.29
CA ARG A 6 16.31 -0.27 -20.45
C ARG A 6 14.95 -0.03 -21.07
N ASP A 7 14.05 -1.03 -21.04
CA ASP A 7 12.76 -0.98 -21.71
C ASP A 7 11.57 -1.22 -20.76
N ALA A 8 11.79 -1.13 -19.45
CA ALA A 8 10.69 -1.25 -18.49
C ALA A 8 9.73 -0.06 -18.66
N PRO A 9 8.43 -0.30 -18.88
CA PRO A 9 7.47 0.78 -18.96
C PRO A 9 7.52 1.59 -17.67
N GLN A 10 7.47 2.92 -17.81
CA GLN A 10 7.52 3.82 -16.67
C GLN A 10 6.38 3.48 -15.70
N TYR A 11 6.70 3.17 -14.45
CA TYR A 11 5.69 2.86 -13.45
C TYR A 11 4.82 4.09 -13.20
N ASN A 12 3.50 3.93 -13.32
CA ASN A 12 2.58 5.00 -13.04
C ASN A 12 2.36 5.13 -11.52
N TYR A 13 2.84 6.22 -10.98
CA TYR A 13 2.70 6.54 -9.54
C TYR A 13 1.44 7.34 -9.21
N HIS A 14 0.67 7.77 -10.20
CA HIS A 14 -0.61 8.48 -10.05
C HIS A 14 -1.71 7.74 -10.80
N PHE A 15 -2.74 7.34 -10.09
CA PHE A 15 -3.81 6.52 -10.63
C PHE A 15 -5.09 7.33 -10.85
N LYS A 16 -5.55 7.41 -12.08
CA LYS A 16 -6.87 7.95 -12.40
C LYS A 16 -7.97 7.01 -11.92
N ARG A 17 -9.12 7.55 -11.50
CA ARG A 17 -10.26 6.74 -11.04
C ARG A 17 -10.68 5.66 -12.04
N SER A 18 -10.67 5.96 -13.35
CA SER A 18 -10.99 4.98 -14.39
C SER A 18 -10.00 3.82 -14.46
N GLN A 19 -8.70 4.09 -14.26
CA GLN A 19 -7.66 3.06 -14.22
C GLN A 19 -7.82 2.17 -12.99
N ILE A 20 -8.13 2.76 -11.82
CA ILE A 20 -8.38 2.01 -10.59
C ILE A 20 -9.60 1.11 -10.76
N ALA A 21 -10.71 1.65 -11.28
CA ALA A 21 -11.93 0.88 -11.47
C ALA A 21 -11.75 -0.36 -12.38
N SER A 22 -10.87 -0.25 -13.39
CA SER A 22 -10.54 -1.37 -14.29
C SER A 22 -9.48 -2.32 -13.73
N ALA A 23 -8.59 -1.84 -12.84
CA ALA A 23 -7.48 -2.61 -12.29
C ALA A 23 -7.92 -3.57 -11.17
N PHE A 24 -8.99 -3.23 -10.46
CA PHE A 24 -9.52 -4.05 -9.38
C PHE A 24 -10.80 -4.76 -9.85
N ASP A 25 -10.80 -6.09 -9.83
CA ASP A 25 -11.94 -6.94 -10.20
C ASP A 25 -12.77 -7.39 -8.98
N ARG A 26 -12.13 -7.51 -7.80
CA ARG A 26 -12.76 -8.00 -6.57
C ARG A 26 -13.76 -6.98 -6.00
N PRO A 27 -15.02 -7.39 -5.70
CA PRO A 27 -16.04 -6.50 -5.14
C PRO A 27 -15.64 -5.86 -3.81
N LEU A 28 -14.96 -6.62 -2.93
CA LEU A 28 -14.46 -6.12 -1.65
C LEU A 28 -13.48 -4.96 -1.86
N HIS A 29 -12.47 -5.17 -2.71
CA HIS A 29 -11.44 -4.15 -2.96
C HIS A 29 -12.05 -2.86 -3.51
N LYS A 30 -12.98 -2.96 -4.48
CA LYS A 30 -13.69 -1.79 -5.02
C LYS A 30 -14.44 -1.01 -3.94
N LYS A 31 -15.09 -1.71 -3.01
CA LYS A 31 -15.85 -1.08 -1.92
C LYS A 31 -14.94 -0.45 -0.87
N LEU A 32 -13.81 -1.10 -0.54
CA LEU A 32 -12.81 -0.52 0.36
C LEU A 32 -12.25 0.77 -0.24
N ILE A 33 -11.85 0.75 -1.52
CA ILE A 33 -11.32 1.92 -2.23
C ILE A 33 -12.35 3.07 -2.30
N ALA A 34 -13.62 2.76 -2.46
CA ALA A 34 -14.70 3.73 -2.51
C ALA A 34 -15.17 4.21 -1.13
N SER A 35 -14.69 3.63 -0.03
CA SER A 35 -15.06 4.04 1.32
C SER A 35 -14.48 5.41 1.66
N HIS A 36 -15.18 6.18 2.48
CA HIS A 36 -14.69 7.48 2.94
C HIS A 36 -13.39 7.36 3.73
N ALA A 37 -13.24 6.28 4.50
CA ALA A 37 -12.00 5.98 5.22
C ALA A 37 -10.79 5.88 4.30
N PHE A 38 -10.95 5.30 3.11
CA PHE A 38 -9.88 5.17 2.12
C PHE A 38 -9.71 6.45 1.27
N GLU A 39 -10.80 7.06 0.81
CA GLU A 39 -10.75 8.27 -0.03
C GLU A 39 -10.05 9.44 0.67
N ARG A 40 -10.13 9.56 2.01
CA ARG A 40 -9.41 10.59 2.77
C ARG A 40 -7.89 10.53 2.60
N LEU A 41 -7.32 9.36 2.25
CA LEU A 41 -5.89 9.19 2.02
C LEU A 41 -5.38 10.04 0.84
N ARG A 42 -6.24 10.55 -0.03
CA ARG A 42 -5.90 11.49 -1.10
C ARG A 42 -5.35 12.81 -0.56
N GLU A 43 -5.83 13.22 0.60
CA GLU A 43 -5.44 14.47 1.25
C GLU A 43 -4.23 14.29 2.19
N ILE A 44 -3.76 13.04 2.35
CA ILE A 44 -2.62 12.72 3.21
C ILE A 44 -1.37 12.56 2.36
N SER A 45 -0.38 13.40 2.62
CA SER A 45 0.93 13.37 1.99
C SER A 45 1.68 12.07 2.34
N PHE A 46 2.26 11.40 1.34
CA PHE A 46 3.03 10.18 1.55
C PHE A 46 4.32 10.42 2.32
N LEU A 47 5.09 11.43 1.91
CA LEU A 47 6.38 11.77 2.53
C LEU A 47 6.26 12.79 3.68
N GLY A 48 5.04 13.17 4.08
CA GLY A 48 4.82 14.14 5.12
C GLY A 48 5.34 15.51 4.75
N ALA A 49 6.15 16.15 5.64
CA ALA A 49 6.68 17.48 5.40
C ALA A 49 7.60 17.55 4.18
N ILE A 50 8.22 16.46 3.77
CA ILE A 50 9.14 16.43 2.62
C ILE A 50 8.42 16.80 1.32
N ASP A 51 7.13 16.45 1.18
CA ASP A 51 6.32 16.80 0.01
C ASP A 51 6.13 18.32 -0.18
N TYR A 52 6.45 19.11 0.83
CA TYR A 52 6.33 20.58 0.83
C TYR A 52 7.66 21.28 0.72
N LEU A 53 8.77 20.54 0.59
CA LEU A 53 10.09 21.14 0.38
C LEU A 53 10.22 21.63 -1.07
N PHE A 54 11.02 22.68 -1.24
CA PHE A 54 11.36 23.19 -2.56
C PHE A 54 12.58 22.43 -3.10
N HIS A 55 12.58 22.19 -4.41
CA HIS A 55 13.79 21.76 -5.09
C HIS A 55 14.94 22.78 -4.87
N PRO A 56 16.22 22.36 -4.94
CA PRO A 56 17.37 23.27 -4.80
C PRO A 56 17.35 24.47 -5.75
N ASN A 57 16.58 24.39 -6.85
CA ASN A 57 16.37 25.49 -7.80
C ASN A 57 15.20 26.44 -7.41
N GLY A 58 14.67 26.33 -6.19
CA GLY A 58 13.57 27.16 -5.67
C GLY A 58 12.19 26.90 -6.25
N ARG A 59 12.02 25.84 -7.05
CA ARG A 59 10.70 25.45 -7.55
C ARG A 59 10.00 24.52 -6.57
N PRO A 60 8.68 24.68 -6.34
CA PRO A 60 7.94 23.71 -5.57
C PRO A 60 8.02 22.35 -6.26
N ALA A 61 8.09 21.29 -5.47
CA ALA A 61 7.99 19.94 -5.98
C ALA A 61 6.65 19.81 -6.74
N ASN A 62 6.73 19.59 -8.05
CA ASN A 62 5.54 19.61 -8.92
C ASN A 62 4.63 18.40 -8.74
N ILE A 63 5.08 17.39 -7.99
CA ILE A 63 4.37 16.13 -7.83
C ILE A 63 4.27 15.83 -6.35
N ARG A 64 3.04 15.87 -5.83
CA ARG A 64 2.74 15.38 -4.48
C ARG A 64 2.27 13.95 -4.59
N HIS A 65 2.89 13.07 -3.81
CA HIS A 65 2.42 11.70 -3.67
C HIS A 65 1.48 11.61 -2.49
N SER A 66 0.26 11.13 -2.74
CA SER A 66 -0.71 10.87 -1.67
C SER A 66 -0.50 9.46 -1.09
N ARG A 67 -0.91 9.26 0.16
CA ARG A 67 -1.05 7.93 0.75
C ARG A 67 -2.01 7.07 -0.06
N TYR A 68 -3.02 7.67 -0.66
CA TYR A 68 -3.94 6.99 -1.55
C TYR A 68 -3.23 6.32 -2.73
N ASP A 69 -2.41 7.08 -3.47
CA ASP A 69 -1.69 6.55 -4.63
C ASP A 69 -0.68 5.46 -4.23
N HIS A 70 0.02 5.65 -3.10
CA HIS A 70 0.91 4.64 -2.54
C HIS A 70 0.16 3.35 -2.22
N THR A 71 -0.93 3.44 -1.46
CA THR A 71 -1.71 2.28 -1.04
C THR A 71 -2.34 1.54 -2.22
N ILE A 72 -2.80 2.26 -3.26
CA ILE A 72 -3.23 1.64 -4.53
C ILE A 72 -2.06 0.88 -5.18
N GLY A 73 -0.86 1.47 -5.22
CA GLY A 73 0.34 0.83 -5.75
C GLY A 73 0.67 -0.48 -5.01
N VAL A 74 0.66 -0.45 -3.68
CA VAL A 74 0.87 -1.64 -2.83
C VAL A 74 -0.19 -2.73 -3.12
N ALA A 75 -1.46 -2.34 -3.22
CA ALA A 75 -2.54 -3.27 -3.53
C ALA A 75 -2.42 -3.89 -4.94
N LEU A 76 -1.95 -3.14 -5.92
CA LEU A 76 -1.67 -3.68 -7.27
C LEU A 76 -0.51 -4.68 -7.26
N LEU A 77 0.53 -4.46 -6.45
CA LEU A 77 1.61 -5.43 -6.25
C LEU A 77 1.08 -6.70 -5.55
N SER A 78 0.22 -6.57 -4.55
CA SER A 78 -0.46 -7.71 -3.91
C SER A 78 -1.25 -8.53 -4.92
N GLN A 79 -2.05 -7.89 -5.78
CA GLN A 79 -2.79 -8.58 -6.84
C GLN A 79 -1.88 -9.31 -7.82
N GLN A 80 -0.74 -8.70 -8.18
CA GLN A 80 0.22 -9.34 -9.07
C GLN A 80 0.84 -10.56 -8.43
N TYR A 81 1.25 -10.46 -7.16
CA TYR A 81 1.76 -11.59 -6.39
C TYR A 81 0.75 -12.74 -6.35
N CYS A 82 -0.50 -12.43 -5.99
CA CYS A 82 -1.56 -13.45 -5.94
C CYS A 82 -1.78 -14.15 -7.30
N ARG A 83 -1.60 -13.43 -8.40
CA ARG A 83 -1.68 -14.04 -9.75
C ARG A 83 -0.48 -14.91 -10.07
N LEU A 84 0.72 -14.47 -9.75
CA LEU A 84 1.96 -15.23 -9.97
C LEU A 84 1.96 -16.54 -9.18
N MET A 85 1.47 -16.49 -7.95
CA MET A 85 1.40 -17.64 -7.05
C MET A 85 0.12 -18.48 -7.23
N ASP A 86 -0.74 -18.14 -8.17
CA ASP A 86 -2.06 -18.77 -8.41
C ASP A 86 -2.88 -18.99 -7.14
N LEU A 87 -2.96 -17.96 -6.28
CA LEU A 87 -3.62 -18.05 -4.99
C LEU A 87 -5.13 -18.14 -5.11
N SER A 88 -5.76 -18.73 -4.08
CA SER A 88 -7.20 -18.84 -3.96
C SER A 88 -7.89 -17.47 -3.94
N GLU A 89 -9.19 -17.43 -4.25
CA GLU A 89 -9.98 -16.20 -4.16
C GLU A 89 -10.03 -15.62 -2.75
N ALA A 90 -10.07 -16.50 -1.73
CA ALA A 90 -10.04 -16.08 -0.33
C ALA A 90 -8.71 -15.40 0.03
N ASP A 91 -7.57 -15.96 -0.39
CA ASP A 91 -6.27 -15.35 -0.18
C ASP A 91 -6.13 -14.02 -0.92
N ARG A 92 -6.67 -13.94 -2.15
CA ARG A 92 -6.69 -12.70 -2.93
C ARG A 92 -7.50 -11.59 -2.24
N ASP A 93 -8.65 -11.94 -1.67
CA ASP A 93 -9.47 -10.99 -0.91
C ASP A 93 -8.76 -10.56 0.38
N LEU A 94 -8.18 -11.49 1.13
CA LEU A 94 -7.48 -11.23 2.38
C LEU A 94 -6.22 -10.37 2.17
N LEU A 95 -5.29 -10.82 1.32
CA LEU A 95 -4.03 -10.12 1.08
C LEU A 95 -4.24 -8.77 0.40
N GLY A 96 -5.22 -8.68 -0.51
CA GLY A 96 -5.58 -7.42 -1.14
C GLY A 96 -6.24 -6.44 -0.19
N ALA A 97 -7.10 -6.91 0.72
CA ALA A 97 -7.68 -6.07 1.78
C ALA A 97 -6.60 -5.57 2.75
N ALA A 98 -5.68 -6.46 3.19
CA ALA A 98 -4.57 -6.07 4.04
C ALA A 98 -3.66 -5.03 3.36
N ALA A 99 -3.35 -5.20 2.06
CA ALA A 99 -2.60 -4.24 1.27
C ALA A 99 -3.32 -2.88 1.13
N LEU A 100 -4.65 -2.86 0.98
CA LEU A 100 -5.43 -1.63 0.94
C LEU A 100 -5.55 -0.93 2.29
N LEU A 101 -5.47 -1.66 3.39
CA LEU A 101 -5.73 -1.14 4.73
C LEU A 101 -4.46 -0.87 5.55
N HIS A 102 -3.26 -1.23 5.07
CA HIS A 102 -2.04 -1.13 5.87
C HIS A 102 -1.77 0.30 6.39
N ASP A 103 -2.10 1.31 5.59
CA ASP A 103 -1.87 2.73 5.87
C ASP A 103 -3.13 3.50 6.25
N ILE A 104 -4.28 2.82 6.43
CA ILE A 104 -5.58 3.47 6.65
C ILE A 104 -5.60 4.37 7.90
N GLY A 105 -4.74 4.12 8.86
CA GLY A 105 -4.64 4.88 10.11
C GLY A 105 -3.80 6.16 10.05
N HIS A 106 -3.15 6.45 8.92
CA HIS A 106 -2.34 7.67 8.83
C HIS A 106 -3.18 8.96 8.92
N GLY A 107 -2.64 9.94 9.66
CA GLY A 107 -3.15 11.30 9.77
C GLY A 107 -2.41 12.29 8.86
N PRO A 108 -2.79 13.57 8.91
CA PRO A 108 -2.12 14.64 8.15
C PRO A 108 -0.61 14.63 8.38
N PHE A 109 0.15 14.90 7.33
CA PHE A 109 1.62 14.90 7.32
C PHE A 109 2.27 13.55 7.71
N SER A 110 1.51 12.45 7.72
CA SER A 110 2.03 11.10 7.93
C SER A 110 2.97 11.02 9.14
N HIS A 111 4.15 10.43 9.00
CA HIS A 111 5.12 10.27 10.09
C HIS A 111 5.64 11.58 10.69
N THR A 112 5.58 12.70 9.98
CA THR A 112 6.08 13.99 10.49
C THR A 112 5.33 14.46 11.73
N LEU A 113 4.00 14.32 11.77
CA LEU A 113 3.18 14.70 12.92
C LEU A 113 2.85 13.52 13.86
N GLU A 114 3.26 12.31 13.53
CA GLU A 114 2.96 11.13 14.34
C GLU A 114 3.42 11.24 15.81
N PRO A 115 4.62 11.78 16.14
CA PRO A 115 5.01 11.97 17.54
C PRO A 115 4.05 12.87 18.32
N GLU A 116 3.52 13.93 17.69
CA GLU A 116 2.56 14.82 18.33
C GLU A 116 1.18 14.16 18.47
N PHE A 117 0.74 13.39 17.48
CA PHE A 117 -0.47 12.58 17.59
C PHE A 117 -0.36 11.55 18.71
N ALA A 118 0.75 10.84 18.80
CA ALA A 118 0.99 9.87 19.86
C ALA A 118 0.98 10.54 21.24
N ARG A 119 1.61 11.72 21.38
CA ARG A 119 1.63 12.49 22.63
C ARG A 119 0.25 12.96 23.05
N ARG A 120 -0.59 13.40 22.08
CA ARG A 120 -1.89 14.05 22.35
C ARG A 120 -3.03 13.06 22.51
N PHE A 121 -3.03 12.00 21.72
CA PHE A 121 -4.13 11.03 21.63
C PHE A 121 -3.74 9.63 22.15
N ASN A 122 -2.48 9.42 22.50
CA ASN A 122 -1.93 8.12 22.90
C ASN A 122 -2.17 7.03 21.82
N LEU A 123 -2.10 7.42 20.55
CA LEU A 123 -2.33 6.56 19.39
C LEU A 123 -1.27 6.82 18.32
N ASN A 124 -0.70 5.77 17.77
CA ASN A 124 0.06 5.81 16.53
C ASN A 124 -0.82 5.34 15.35
N HIS A 125 -0.31 5.47 14.11
CA HIS A 125 -1.08 5.08 12.93
C HIS A 125 -1.42 3.59 12.88
N HIS A 126 -0.58 2.69 13.41
CA HIS A 126 -0.88 1.26 13.47
C HIS A 126 -2.07 0.98 14.39
N GLN A 127 -2.09 1.58 15.57
CA GLN A 127 -3.21 1.44 16.51
C GLN A 127 -4.49 2.03 15.95
N LEU A 128 -4.40 3.14 15.21
CA LEU A 128 -5.57 3.72 14.55
C LEU A 128 -6.04 2.85 13.37
N THR A 129 -5.11 2.24 12.61
CA THR A 129 -5.43 1.23 11.58
C THR A 129 -6.23 0.08 12.19
N GLU A 130 -5.77 -0.49 13.29
CA GLU A 130 -6.47 -1.56 14.02
C GLU A 130 -7.88 -1.14 14.42
N LYS A 131 -8.04 0.05 15.03
CA LYS A 131 -9.34 0.58 15.44
C LYS A 131 -10.32 0.83 14.29
N ILE A 132 -9.81 1.20 13.12
CA ILE A 132 -10.65 1.35 11.91
C ILE A 132 -11.06 -0.03 11.38
N ILE A 133 -10.15 -1.00 11.37
CA ILE A 133 -10.42 -2.37 10.91
C ILE A 133 -11.40 -3.09 11.84
N THR A 134 -11.26 -2.94 13.16
CA THR A 134 -12.18 -3.54 14.14
C THR A 134 -13.54 -2.84 14.18
N GLY A 135 -13.65 -1.63 13.63
CA GLY A 135 -14.88 -0.81 13.67
C GLY A 135 -15.06 -0.01 14.95
N GLU A 136 -14.05 0.06 15.82
CA GLU A 136 -14.07 0.96 16.99
C GLU A 136 -14.09 2.43 16.59
N VAL A 137 -13.48 2.76 15.45
CA VAL A 137 -13.54 4.08 14.83
C VAL A 137 -14.24 3.96 13.49
N GLN A 138 -15.38 4.63 13.36
CA GLN A 138 -16.18 4.65 12.13
C GLN A 138 -16.08 6.02 11.46
N LEU A 139 -15.75 5.99 10.17
CA LEU A 139 -15.62 7.18 9.33
C LEU A 139 -16.68 7.23 8.22
N ASP A 140 -17.80 6.55 8.35
CA ASP A 140 -18.94 6.37 7.43
C ASP A 140 -19.25 4.86 7.24
N LEU A 141 -19.05 4.28 6.06
CA LEU A 141 -19.16 2.82 5.89
C LEU A 141 -18.06 2.13 6.71
N SER A 142 -18.46 1.31 7.68
CA SER A 142 -17.53 0.56 8.52
C SER A 142 -16.68 -0.37 7.67
N VAL A 143 -15.36 -0.19 7.72
CA VAL A 143 -14.39 -1.11 7.10
C VAL A 143 -14.61 -2.53 7.59
N ASN A 144 -14.83 -2.69 8.91
CA ASN A 144 -15.16 -3.97 9.52
C ASN A 144 -16.36 -4.65 8.85
N HIS A 145 -17.48 -3.91 8.69
CA HIS A 145 -18.66 -4.45 8.03
C HIS A 145 -18.39 -4.90 6.58
N LEU A 146 -17.56 -4.15 5.84
CA LEU A 146 -17.19 -4.53 4.48
C LEU A 146 -16.37 -5.84 4.45
N LEU A 147 -15.41 -5.98 5.35
CA LEU A 147 -14.59 -7.20 5.48
C LEU A 147 -15.47 -8.42 5.79
N VAL A 148 -16.23 -8.36 6.88
CA VAL A 148 -17.11 -9.45 7.33
C VAL A 148 -18.13 -9.83 6.26
N LYS A 149 -18.77 -8.85 5.62
CA LYS A 149 -19.76 -9.08 4.54
C LYS A 149 -19.17 -9.84 3.35
N HIS A 150 -17.87 -9.72 3.11
CA HIS A 150 -17.19 -10.40 2.01
C HIS A 150 -16.39 -11.63 2.48
N GLY A 151 -16.59 -12.09 3.72
CA GLY A 151 -15.99 -13.30 4.26
C GLY A 151 -14.51 -13.16 4.62
N VAL A 152 -14.03 -11.93 4.80
CA VAL A 152 -12.66 -11.66 5.27
C VAL A 152 -12.70 -11.37 6.76
N ASP A 153 -11.90 -12.11 7.53
CA ASP A 153 -11.77 -11.91 8.97
C ASP A 153 -10.92 -10.66 9.25
N PRO A 154 -11.48 -9.65 9.96
CA PRO A 154 -10.74 -8.46 10.36
C PRO A 154 -9.51 -8.76 11.23
N ASP A 155 -9.60 -9.77 12.09
CA ASP A 155 -8.48 -10.14 12.99
C ASP A 155 -7.32 -10.74 12.19
N GLU A 156 -7.59 -11.50 11.12
CA GLU A 156 -6.55 -12.01 10.23
C GLU A 156 -5.88 -10.88 9.43
N VAL A 157 -6.64 -9.87 9.00
CA VAL A 157 -6.08 -8.65 8.37
C VAL A 157 -5.12 -7.95 9.34
N ILE A 158 -5.53 -7.76 10.60
CA ILE A 158 -4.70 -7.13 11.65
C ILE A 158 -3.47 -7.99 11.92
N ALA A 159 -3.61 -9.31 12.00
CA ALA A 159 -2.50 -10.23 12.22
C ALA A 159 -1.43 -10.11 11.12
N LEU A 160 -1.84 -10.05 9.84
CA LEU A 160 -0.95 -9.81 8.70
C LEU A 160 -0.17 -8.50 8.85
N LEU A 161 -0.84 -7.41 9.21
CA LEU A 161 -0.24 -6.08 9.36
C LEU A 161 0.65 -5.97 10.60
N SER A 162 0.33 -6.68 11.68
CA SER A 162 1.08 -6.66 12.95
C SER A 162 2.19 -7.72 13.05
N LYS A 163 2.51 -8.42 11.96
CA LYS A 163 3.53 -9.50 11.91
C LYS A 163 3.22 -10.70 12.83
N LYS A 164 1.95 -10.94 13.12
CA LYS A 164 1.50 -12.05 13.98
C LYS A 164 0.80 -13.16 13.20
N SER A 165 0.54 -12.97 11.91
CA SER A 165 -0.13 -13.97 11.08
C SER A 165 0.78 -15.19 10.82
N THR A 166 0.17 -16.35 10.85
CA THR A 166 0.77 -17.63 10.42
C THR A 166 0.44 -17.96 8.96
N HIS A 167 -0.20 -17.05 8.25
CA HIS A 167 -0.55 -17.22 6.84
C HIS A 167 0.70 -17.49 6.00
N PRO A 168 0.70 -18.47 5.07
CA PRO A 168 1.88 -18.83 4.27
C PRO A 168 2.50 -17.65 3.52
N HIS A 169 1.66 -16.68 3.13
CA HIS A 169 2.07 -15.50 2.37
C HIS A 169 2.17 -14.22 3.22
N ALA A 170 2.26 -14.33 4.56
CA ALA A 170 2.33 -13.16 5.45
C ALA A 170 3.55 -12.28 5.18
N SER A 171 4.67 -12.86 4.74
CA SER A 171 5.90 -12.14 4.41
C SER A 171 5.72 -11.09 3.29
N LEU A 172 4.69 -11.25 2.45
CA LEU A 172 4.35 -10.27 1.42
C LEU A 172 4.16 -8.85 1.97
N LEU A 173 3.54 -8.74 3.15
CA LEU A 173 3.23 -7.47 3.81
C LEU A 173 4.12 -7.19 5.03
N SER A 174 4.63 -8.22 5.69
CA SER A 174 5.34 -8.10 6.96
C SER A 174 6.80 -8.59 6.92
N GLY A 175 7.28 -9.06 5.77
CA GLY A 175 8.66 -9.48 5.58
C GLY A 175 9.67 -8.32 5.62
N PRO A 176 10.97 -8.63 5.72
CA PRO A 176 12.03 -7.61 5.72
C PRO A 176 12.10 -6.82 4.39
N VAL A 177 11.76 -7.47 3.29
CA VAL A 177 11.52 -6.83 1.98
C VAL A 177 10.10 -7.18 1.59
N ASN A 178 9.20 -6.24 1.71
CA ASN A 178 7.77 -6.42 1.46
C ASN A 178 7.28 -5.45 0.36
N ILE A 179 6.07 -5.63 -0.10
CA ILE A 179 5.50 -4.84 -1.21
C ILE A 179 5.30 -3.37 -0.86
N ASP A 180 5.06 -3.02 0.40
CA ASP A 180 5.01 -1.64 0.88
C ASP A 180 6.38 -0.97 0.70
N THR A 181 7.46 -1.61 1.18
CA THR A 181 8.84 -1.14 1.01
C THR A 181 9.21 -1.02 -0.47
N LEU A 182 8.87 -2.01 -1.30
CA LEU A 182 9.17 -1.98 -2.74
C LEU A 182 8.49 -0.80 -3.44
N GLU A 183 7.21 -0.58 -3.17
CA GLU A 183 6.44 0.52 -3.75
C GLU A 183 6.93 1.87 -3.22
N GLY A 184 7.10 1.99 -1.91
CA GLY A 184 7.53 3.22 -1.25
C GLY A 184 8.90 3.70 -1.70
N ILE A 185 9.90 2.80 -1.80
CA ILE A 185 11.24 3.13 -2.32
C ILE A 185 11.15 3.55 -3.79
N SER A 186 10.42 2.82 -4.62
CA SER A 186 10.29 3.12 -6.03
C SER A 186 9.62 4.49 -6.25
N ARG A 187 8.58 4.79 -5.49
CA ARG A 187 7.88 6.07 -5.47
C ARG A 187 8.80 7.20 -5.02
N THR A 188 9.49 7.04 -3.89
CA THR A 188 10.40 8.05 -3.34
C THR A 188 11.57 8.36 -4.29
N LYS A 189 12.14 7.33 -4.93
CA LYS A 189 13.22 7.53 -5.93
C LYS A 189 12.76 8.39 -7.09
N THR A 190 11.57 8.18 -7.61
CA THR A 190 11.01 8.98 -8.71
C THR A 190 10.88 10.46 -8.32
N TYR A 191 10.57 10.71 -7.06
CA TYR A 191 10.42 12.06 -6.53
C TYR A 191 11.76 12.77 -6.27
N VAL A 192 12.69 12.09 -5.61
CA VAL A 192 13.98 12.69 -5.16
C VAL A 192 15.01 12.70 -6.29
N HIS A 193 15.00 11.71 -7.18
CA HIS A 193 15.98 11.53 -8.23
C HIS A 193 15.32 11.14 -9.57
N PRO A 194 14.65 12.07 -10.25
CA PRO A 194 13.91 11.78 -11.48
C PRO A 194 14.77 11.25 -12.64
N ASN A 195 16.11 11.44 -12.57
CA ASN A 195 17.07 10.99 -13.59
C ASN A 195 17.70 9.62 -13.26
N TYR A 196 17.35 8.99 -12.15
CA TYR A 196 17.86 7.64 -11.82
C TYR A 196 17.10 6.55 -12.58
N VAL A 197 17.81 5.48 -12.93
CA VAL A 197 17.19 4.26 -13.50
C VAL A 197 16.12 3.75 -12.53
N HIS A 198 14.88 3.83 -12.99
CA HIS A 198 13.72 3.44 -12.18
C HIS A 198 13.68 1.92 -12.06
N CYS A 199 13.79 1.43 -10.83
CA CYS A 199 13.51 0.04 -10.54
C CYS A 199 11.99 -0.14 -10.50
N HIS A 200 11.43 -0.79 -11.51
CA HIS A 200 10.00 -1.01 -11.60
C HIS A 200 9.59 -2.04 -10.53
N PRO A 201 8.74 -1.69 -9.54
CA PRO A 201 8.48 -2.56 -8.39
C PRO A 201 7.87 -3.90 -8.79
N ARG A 202 7.08 -3.94 -9.88
CA ARG A 202 6.53 -5.18 -10.43
C ARG A 202 7.60 -6.15 -10.93
N LEU A 203 8.64 -5.65 -11.58
CA LEU A 203 9.73 -6.50 -12.08
C LEU A 203 10.55 -7.06 -10.93
N LEU A 204 10.75 -6.27 -9.86
CA LEU A 204 11.41 -6.77 -8.64
C LEU A 204 10.60 -7.88 -7.97
N LEU A 205 9.28 -7.70 -7.88
CA LEU A 205 8.39 -8.71 -7.33
C LEU A 205 8.43 -10.00 -8.15
N GLU A 206 8.34 -9.89 -9.48
CA GLU A 206 8.44 -11.04 -10.40
C GLU A 206 9.81 -11.78 -10.27
N ALA A 207 10.88 -11.03 -10.13
CA ALA A 207 12.20 -11.61 -9.93
C ALA A 207 12.33 -12.31 -8.57
N ALA A 208 11.78 -11.73 -7.51
CA ALA A 208 11.78 -12.32 -6.18
C ALA A 208 10.98 -13.63 -6.15
N VAL A 209 9.79 -13.67 -6.73
CA VAL A 209 8.97 -14.90 -6.80
C VAL A 209 9.70 -16.01 -7.57
N LYS A 210 10.33 -15.69 -8.70
CA LYS A 210 11.09 -16.69 -9.46
C LYS A 210 12.31 -17.24 -8.69
N LEU A 211 13.00 -16.39 -7.93
CA LEU A 211 14.14 -16.83 -7.11
C LEU A 211 13.70 -17.78 -6.00
N ASP A 212 12.54 -17.55 -5.38
CA ASP A 212 12.00 -18.46 -4.37
C ASP A 212 11.60 -19.80 -4.98
N GLU A 213 10.99 -19.83 -6.17
CA GLU A 213 10.65 -21.06 -6.89
C GLU A 213 11.91 -21.88 -7.26
N ASP A 214 13.00 -21.23 -7.65
CA ASP A 214 14.27 -21.89 -8.01
C ASP A 214 15.05 -22.35 -6.78
N ALA A 215 14.91 -21.72 -5.64
CA ALA A 215 15.52 -22.12 -4.37
C ALA A 215 14.83 -23.36 -3.75
N LEU A 216 13.60 -23.66 -4.16
CA LEU A 216 12.83 -24.83 -3.70
C LEU A 216 13.01 -26.08 -4.59
N LYS A 217 13.75 -25.99 -5.71
CA LYS A 217 14.12 -27.09 -6.62
C LYS A 217 15.50 -27.62 -6.32
#